data_2637a48c9ffb23102c6857f0d0f782ca
#
_entry.id   2637a48c9ffb23102c6857f0d0f782ca
#
_cell.length_a   1.000
_cell.length_b   1.000
_cell.length_c   1.000
_cell.angle_alpha   90.00
_cell.angle_beta   90.00
_cell.angle_gamma   90.00
#
_symmetry.space_group_name_H-M   'P 1'
#
loop_
_entity.id
_entity.type
_entity.pdbx_description
1 polymer ?
#
loop_
_entity_poly.entity_id
_entity_poly.type
_entity_poly.pdbx_seq_one_letter_code
_entity_poly.pdbx_strand_id
1 'polypeptide(L)'
;IAQSLLVFDSLAQKIKVVSHVHLRDGDAPEAAYDAAVARIDELVARLATAPVEPTRPAAEPGEVRSNFTQEAYHAAVERAKEYIRAGDVIQVVPAQRFELPLAAAPFNVYRCLRTVNPSPYMFYLALGDYTLAGASPEVLARVEGDELTVRPIAGTRPRGTTERDDAALAAELTADPKERAEHVMLLDLGR
;
A
#
# COMPACT_ATOMS: atom_id res chain seq x y z
N ILE A 1 2.27 -18.24 -4.74
CA ILE A 1 3.15 -18.24 -3.56
C ILE A 1 4.57 -17.93 -4.07
N ALA A 2 5.24 -16.95 -3.47
CA ALA A 2 6.62 -16.62 -3.83
C ALA A 2 7.54 -17.77 -3.40
N GLN A 3 8.40 -18.22 -4.31
CA GLN A 3 9.36 -19.29 -4.03
C GLN A 3 10.54 -18.79 -3.19
N SER A 4 10.94 -17.54 -3.36
CA SER A 4 12.02 -16.91 -2.59
C SER A 4 11.62 -15.50 -2.16
N LEU A 5 12.14 -15.07 -0.99
CA LEU A 5 11.85 -13.80 -0.35
C LEU A 5 13.14 -13.14 0.12
N LEU A 6 13.17 -11.82 0.07
CA LEU A 6 14.16 -10.99 0.74
C LEU A 6 13.48 -10.28 1.91
N VAL A 7 13.98 -10.51 3.12
CA VAL A 7 13.45 -9.88 4.33
C VAL A 7 14.46 -8.85 4.81
N PHE A 8 14.05 -7.58 4.83
CA PHE A 8 14.86 -6.47 5.33
C PHE A 8 14.61 -6.31 6.82
N ASP A 9 15.57 -6.73 7.63
CA ASP A 9 15.55 -6.58 9.08
C ASP A 9 16.19 -5.23 9.44
N SER A 10 15.35 -4.20 9.57
CA SER A 10 15.83 -2.85 9.86
C SER A 10 16.42 -2.71 11.26
N LEU A 11 16.00 -3.55 12.19
CA LEU A 11 16.53 -3.54 13.56
C LEU A 11 17.95 -4.12 13.61
N ALA A 12 18.15 -5.27 12.97
CA ALA A 12 19.44 -5.94 12.91
C ALA A 12 20.35 -5.42 11.76
N GLN A 13 19.84 -4.51 10.91
CA GLN A 13 20.52 -3.98 9.71
C GLN A 13 21.05 -5.09 8.80
N LYS A 14 20.19 -6.08 8.53
CA LYS A 14 20.53 -7.27 7.75
C LYS A 14 19.45 -7.56 6.70
N ILE A 15 19.88 -8.18 5.61
CA ILE A 15 18.97 -8.78 4.63
C ILE A 15 19.03 -10.30 4.82
N LYS A 16 17.88 -10.92 5.08
CA LYS A 16 17.74 -12.37 5.13
C LYS A 16 17.17 -12.85 3.79
N VAL A 17 17.83 -13.79 3.17
CA VAL A 17 17.37 -14.46 1.94
C VAL A 17 16.74 -15.78 2.33
N VAL A 18 15.48 -15.97 1.96
CA VAL A 18 14.71 -17.18 2.31
C VAL A 18 14.25 -17.84 1.00
N SER A 19 14.40 -19.14 0.88
CA SER A 19 13.84 -19.93 -0.22
C SER A 19 13.00 -21.07 0.34
N HIS A 20 11.75 -21.16 -0.15
CA HIS A 20 10.84 -22.22 0.24
C HIS A 20 11.17 -23.53 -0.49
N VAL A 21 11.10 -24.62 0.24
CA VAL A 21 11.18 -25.99 -0.29
C VAL A 21 9.76 -26.57 -0.22
N HIS A 22 9.25 -27.00 -1.35
CA HIS A 22 7.97 -27.71 -1.45
C HIS A 22 8.28 -29.18 -1.75
N LEU A 23 8.06 -30.07 -0.80
CA LEU A 23 8.23 -31.50 -0.98
C LEU A 23 6.89 -32.10 -1.46
N ARG A 24 6.94 -32.93 -2.51
CA ARG A 24 5.85 -33.78 -2.97
C ARG A 24 6.17 -35.23 -2.62
N ASP A 25 5.15 -36.08 -2.65
CA ASP A 25 5.34 -37.52 -2.42
C ASP A 25 6.36 -38.08 -3.43
N GLY A 26 7.44 -38.65 -2.91
CA GLY A 26 8.54 -39.21 -3.70
C GLY A 26 9.73 -38.27 -3.94
N ASP A 27 9.65 -37.01 -3.54
CA ASP A 27 10.80 -36.10 -3.64
C ASP A 27 11.92 -36.50 -2.65
N ALA A 28 13.17 -36.32 -3.07
CA ALA A 28 14.34 -36.47 -2.18
C ALA A 28 14.58 -35.15 -1.42
N PRO A 29 14.43 -35.12 -0.08
CA PRO A 29 14.56 -33.89 0.70
C PRO A 29 15.90 -33.19 0.54
N GLU A 30 16.99 -33.95 0.47
CA GLU A 30 18.36 -33.43 0.31
C GLU A 30 18.51 -32.67 -1.03
N ALA A 31 18.05 -33.25 -2.13
CA ALA A 31 18.11 -32.61 -3.45
C ALA A 31 17.26 -31.33 -3.50
N ALA A 32 16.11 -31.34 -2.87
CA ALA A 32 15.23 -30.16 -2.77
C ALA A 32 15.86 -29.06 -1.90
N TYR A 33 16.55 -29.42 -0.83
CA TYR A 33 17.33 -28.50 0.02
C TYR A 33 18.49 -27.88 -0.77
N ASP A 34 19.30 -28.67 -1.44
CA ASP A 34 20.45 -28.21 -2.24
C ASP A 34 19.99 -27.22 -3.33
N ALA A 35 18.88 -27.52 -4.00
CA ALA A 35 18.28 -26.61 -4.97
C ALA A 35 17.80 -25.28 -4.33
N ALA A 36 17.33 -25.29 -3.10
CA ALA A 36 16.96 -24.08 -2.38
C ALA A 36 18.18 -23.25 -1.99
N VAL A 37 19.26 -23.89 -1.53
CA VAL A 37 20.53 -23.24 -1.25
C VAL A 37 21.11 -22.57 -2.50
N ALA A 38 21.13 -23.28 -3.64
CA ALA A 38 21.60 -22.71 -4.90
C ALA A 38 20.82 -21.43 -5.31
N ARG A 39 19.48 -21.40 -5.09
CA ARG A 39 18.68 -20.20 -5.32
C ARG A 39 19.03 -19.06 -4.37
N ILE A 40 19.33 -19.37 -3.11
CA ILE A 40 19.78 -18.36 -2.14
C ILE A 40 21.12 -17.77 -2.58
N ASP A 41 22.09 -18.59 -2.96
CA ASP A 41 23.41 -18.15 -3.42
C ASP A 41 23.33 -17.28 -4.66
N GLU A 42 22.48 -17.65 -5.62
CA GLU A 42 22.21 -16.83 -6.82
C GLU A 42 21.65 -15.45 -6.43
N LEU A 43 20.67 -15.40 -5.53
CA LEU A 43 20.08 -14.12 -5.08
C LEU A 43 21.10 -13.25 -4.33
N VAL A 44 21.94 -13.86 -3.49
CA VAL A 44 23.03 -13.13 -2.79
C VAL A 44 24.03 -12.55 -3.80
N ALA A 45 24.43 -13.32 -4.80
CA ALA A 45 25.33 -12.83 -5.85
C ALA A 45 24.71 -11.68 -6.66
N ARG A 46 23.43 -11.78 -7.00
CA ARG A 46 22.69 -10.69 -7.68
C ARG A 46 22.61 -9.43 -6.83
N LEU A 47 22.36 -9.53 -5.52
CA LEU A 47 22.34 -8.37 -4.62
C LEU A 47 23.70 -7.66 -4.56
N ALA A 48 24.80 -8.42 -4.61
CA ALA A 48 26.16 -7.85 -4.60
C ALA A 48 26.53 -7.12 -5.90
N THR A 49 25.90 -7.46 -7.01
CA THR A 49 26.24 -6.94 -8.36
C THR A 49 25.15 -6.06 -8.97
N ALA A 50 24.00 -5.90 -8.31
CA ALA A 50 22.88 -5.13 -8.85
C ALA A 50 23.29 -3.68 -9.13
N PRO A 51 23.14 -3.19 -10.37
CA PRO A 51 23.48 -1.81 -10.72
C PRO A 51 22.49 -0.86 -10.03
N VAL A 52 22.99 0.21 -9.46
CA VAL A 52 22.15 1.33 -9.03
C VAL A 52 21.77 2.10 -10.29
N GLU A 53 20.51 2.00 -10.71
CA GLU A 53 20.03 2.84 -11.82
C GLU A 53 20.15 4.32 -11.42
N PRO A 54 20.86 5.14 -12.22
CA PRO A 54 20.94 6.56 -11.95
C PRO A 54 19.56 7.19 -12.05
N THR A 55 19.24 8.04 -11.09
CA THR A 55 18.04 8.89 -11.15
C THR A 55 18.23 9.86 -12.32
N ARG A 56 17.54 9.65 -13.43
CA ARG A 56 17.50 10.66 -14.49
C ARG A 56 16.71 11.86 -14.00
N PRO A 57 17.14 13.11 -14.31
CA PRO A 57 16.31 14.27 -14.07
C PRO A 57 14.97 14.04 -14.76
N ALA A 58 13.87 14.34 -14.05
CA ALA A 58 12.55 14.27 -14.63
C ALA A 58 12.47 15.27 -15.80
N ALA A 59 11.92 14.84 -16.93
CA ALA A 59 11.44 15.80 -17.93
C ALA A 59 10.33 16.64 -17.30
N GLU A 60 10.08 17.82 -17.87
CA GLU A 60 8.95 18.66 -17.47
C GLU A 60 7.67 17.81 -17.44
N PRO A 61 6.84 17.94 -16.38
CA PRO A 61 5.61 17.18 -16.28
C PRO A 61 4.69 17.50 -17.46
N GLY A 62 4.20 16.47 -18.11
CA GLY A 62 3.22 16.63 -19.17
C GLY A 62 1.87 17.11 -18.65
N GLU A 63 0.95 17.41 -19.59
CA GLU A 63 -0.42 17.82 -19.24
C GLU A 63 -1.14 16.71 -18.47
N VAL A 64 -1.73 17.08 -17.33
CA VAL A 64 -2.58 16.18 -16.54
C VAL A 64 -3.97 16.13 -17.15
N ARG A 65 -4.43 14.92 -17.46
CA ARG A 65 -5.79 14.67 -17.94
C ARG A 65 -6.61 13.99 -16.86
N SER A 66 -7.88 14.35 -16.78
CA SER A 66 -8.85 13.73 -15.89
C SER A 66 -9.99 13.10 -16.67
N ASN A 67 -10.55 11.99 -16.17
CA ASN A 67 -11.75 11.38 -16.71
C ASN A 67 -13.05 12.11 -16.30
N PHE A 68 -12.97 13.07 -15.37
CA PHE A 68 -14.06 13.96 -14.97
C PHE A 68 -13.65 15.41 -15.11
N THR A 69 -14.60 16.27 -15.46
CA THR A 69 -14.49 17.71 -15.14
C THR A 69 -14.83 17.91 -13.67
N GLN A 70 -14.43 19.04 -13.10
CA GLN A 70 -14.74 19.36 -11.70
C GLN A 70 -16.25 19.39 -11.46
N GLU A 71 -17.02 20.01 -12.37
CA GLU A 71 -18.47 20.12 -12.29
C GLU A 71 -19.16 18.73 -12.33
N ALA A 72 -18.71 17.85 -13.25
CA ALA A 72 -19.24 16.51 -13.37
C ALA A 72 -18.94 15.66 -12.11
N TYR A 73 -17.76 15.82 -11.51
CA TYR A 73 -17.42 15.15 -10.26
C TYR A 73 -18.28 15.65 -9.10
N HIS A 74 -18.46 16.97 -8.96
CA HIS A 74 -19.36 17.56 -7.96
C HIS A 74 -20.81 17.07 -8.12
N ALA A 75 -21.33 17.00 -9.35
CA ALA A 75 -22.66 16.47 -9.63
C ALA A 75 -22.80 14.99 -9.21
N ALA A 76 -21.76 14.17 -9.44
CA ALA A 76 -21.73 12.77 -9.00
C ALA A 76 -21.77 12.66 -7.46
N VAL A 77 -21.02 13.52 -6.75
CA VAL A 77 -21.04 13.58 -5.28
C VAL A 77 -22.42 13.97 -4.76
N GLU A 78 -23.07 14.99 -5.33
CA GLU A 78 -24.43 15.39 -4.90
C GLU A 78 -25.44 14.27 -5.16
N ARG A 79 -25.33 13.57 -6.30
CA ARG A 79 -26.18 12.40 -6.57
C ARG A 79 -25.95 11.25 -5.57
N ALA A 80 -24.71 10.99 -5.18
CA ALA A 80 -24.40 10.01 -4.15
C ALA A 80 -25.03 10.36 -2.79
N LYS A 81 -25.02 11.66 -2.42
CA LYS A 81 -25.71 12.16 -1.20
C LYS A 81 -27.22 11.93 -1.26
N GLU A 82 -27.84 12.05 -2.44
CA GLU A 82 -29.27 11.76 -2.60
C GLU A 82 -29.57 10.29 -2.32
N TYR A 83 -28.76 9.35 -2.85
CA TYR A 83 -28.91 7.92 -2.56
C TYR A 83 -28.76 7.59 -1.08
N ILE A 84 -27.81 8.25 -0.40
CA ILE A 84 -27.66 8.09 1.06
C ILE A 84 -28.91 8.60 1.81
N ARG A 85 -29.45 9.77 1.43
CA ARG A 85 -30.66 10.32 2.06
C ARG A 85 -31.90 9.46 1.79
N ALA A 86 -31.97 8.82 0.62
CA ALA A 86 -33.03 7.89 0.26
C ALA A 86 -32.95 6.55 0.99
N GLY A 87 -31.81 6.23 1.59
CA GLY A 87 -31.56 4.96 2.23
C GLY A 87 -31.16 3.82 1.28
N ASP A 88 -30.84 4.15 0.03
CA ASP A 88 -30.42 3.18 -0.98
C ASP A 88 -29.00 2.64 -0.69
N VAL A 89 -28.15 3.46 -0.12
CA VAL A 89 -26.76 3.13 0.25
C VAL A 89 -26.36 3.83 1.55
N ILE A 90 -25.41 3.26 2.27
CA ILE A 90 -24.86 3.85 3.51
C ILE A 90 -23.55 4.58 3.24
N GLN A 91 -22.81 4.19 2.20
CA GLN A 91 -21.54 4.78 1.80
C GLN A 91 -21.37 4.68 0.28
N VAL A 92 -20.80 5.71 -0.32
CA VAL A 92 -20.35 5.73 -1.72
C VAL A 92 -18.95 6.35 -1.76
N VAL A 93 -18.04 5.73 -2.49
CA VAL A 93 -16.68 6.24 -2.71
C VAL A 93 -16.54 6.66 -4.17
N PRO A 94 -16.83 7.92 -4.53
CA PRO A 94 -16.59 8.43 -5.88
C PRO A 94 -15.10 8.42 -6.18
N ALA A 95 -14.72 7.99 -7.39
CA ALA A 95 -13.34 7.92 -7.82
C ALA A 95 -13.10 8.78 -9.06
N GLN A 96 -11.91 9.37 -9.14
CA GLN A 96 -11.43 10.13 -10.27
C GLN A 96 -10.06 9.59 -10.70
N ARG A 97 -9.81 9.49 -12.02
CA ARG A 97 -8.54 9.08 -12.58
C ARG A 97 -7.83 10.28 -13.21
N PHE A 98 -6.58 10.48 -12.80
CA PHE A 98 -5.67 11.41 -13.45
C PHE A 98 -4.66 10.64 -14.27
N GLU A 99 -4.37 11.13 -15.46
CA GLU A 99 -3.41 10.57 -16.38
C GLU A 99 -2.39 11.64 -16.77
N LEU A 100 -1.14 11.26 -16.81
CA LEU A 100 -0.06 12.11 -17.32
C LEU A 100 1.01 11.23 -17.98
N PRO A 101 1.72 11.77 -19.01
CA PRO A 101 2.86 11.06 -19.59
C PRO A 101 3.94 10.82 -18.55
N LEU A 102 4.42 9.58 -18.48
CA LEU A 102 5.49 9.21 -17.56
C LEU A 102 6.85 9.37 -18.25
N ALA A 103 7.61 10.38 -17.85
CA ALA A 103 8.95 10.65 -18.38
C ALA A 103 10.08 9.93 -17.64
N ALA A 104 9.77 9.25 -16.53
CA ALA A 104 10.74 8.54 -15.68
C ALA A 104 10.48 7.03 -15.69
N ALA A 105 11.48 6.24 -15.35
CA ALA A 105 11.28 4.82 -15.11
C ALA A 105 10.28 4.62 -13.94
N PRO A 106 9.31 3.69 -14.03
CA PRO A 106 8.29 3.46 -13.01
C PRO A 106 8.87 3.24 -11.62
N PHE A 107 10.01 2.56 -11.52
CA PHE A 107 10.69 2.34 -10.23
C PHE A 107 11.19 3.64 -9.58
N ASN A 108 11.57 4.65 -10.36
CA ASN A 108 11.94 5.95 -9.82
C ASN A 108 10.74 6.70 -9.24
N VAL A 109 9.56 6.55 -9.81
CA VAL A 109 8.30 7.06 -9.24
C VAL A 109 8.06 6.43 -7.87
N TYR A 110 8.21 5.11 -7.74
CA TYR A 110 8.11 4.42 -6.46
C TYR A 110 9.15 4.91 -5.44
N ARG A 111 10.40 5.13 -5.86
CA ARG A 111 11.45 5.67 -4.99
C ARG A 111 11.12 7.06 -4.47
N CYS A 112 10.58 7.93 -5.32
CA CYS A 112 10.09 9.26 -4.90
C CYS A 112 8.91 9.12 -3.94
N LEU A 113 7.95 8.24 -4.24
CA LEU A 113 6.79 7.99 -3.38
C LEU A 113 7.20 7.59 -1.95
N ARG A 114 8.22 6.77 -1.80
CA ARG A 114 8.78 6.39 -0.50
C ARG A 114 9.30 7.57 0.33
N THR A 115 9.76 8.62 -0.35
CA THR A 115 10.29 9.82 0.32
C THR A 115 9.18 10.81 0.66
N VAL A 116 8.23 10.98 -0.26
CA VAL A 116 7.14 11.97 -0.14
C VAL A 116 6.03 11.47 0.80
N ASN A 117 5.71 10.18 0.71
CA ASN A 117 4.63 9.57 1.49
C ASN A 117 5.04 8.17 2.01
N PRO A 118 5.96 8.12 3.00
CA PRO A 118 6.34 6.86 3.61
C PRO A 118 5.15 6.26 4.35
N SER A 119 4.84 5.01 4.04
CA SER A 119 3.70 4.29 4.62
C SER A 119 4.11 2.89 5.06
N PRO A 120 3.41 2.26 6.04
CA PRO A 120 3.73 0.92 6.49
C PRO A 120 3.62 -0.15 5.40
N TYR A 121 2.72 0.05 4.43
CA TYR A 121 2.46 -0.89 3.34
C TYR A 121 2.77 -0.24 2.00
N MET A 122 4.03 -0.35 1.59
CA MET A 122 4.48 0.13 0.29
C MET A 122 4.68 -1.03 -0.66
N PHE A 123 4.28 -0.86 -1.92
CA PHE A 123 4.41 -1.91 -2.92
C PHE A 123 4.83 -1.37 -4.29
N TYR A 124 5.55 -2.20 -5.01
CA TYR A 124 5.90 -2.03 -6.42
C TYR A 124 5.76 -3.38 -7.11
N LEU A 125 4.83 -3.48 -8.03
CA LEU A 125 4.48 -4.71 -8.74
C LEU A 125 4.65 -4.49 -10.24
N ALA A 126 5.67 -5.12 -10.83
CA ALA A 126 5.87 -5.17 -12.29
C ALA A 126 5.09 -6.38 -12.84
N LEU A 127 4.02 -6.11 -13.60
CA LEU A 127 3.07 -7.11 -14.07
C LEU A 127 3.07 -7.22 -15.60
N GLY A 128 4.26 -7.22 -16.20
CA GLY A 128 4.44 -7.26 -17.66
C GLY A 128 4.21 -5.89 -18.28
N ASP A 129 3.06 -5.68 -18.88
CA ASP A 129 2.75 -4.46 -19.65
C ASP A 129 2.48 -3.23 -18.77
N TYR A 130 2.24 -3.43 -17.48
CA TYR A 130 1.96 -2.34 -16.55
C TYR A 130 2.63 -2.56 -15.19
N THR A 131 2.77 -1.49 -14.45
CA THR A 131 3.36 -1.48 -13.12
C THR A 131 2.41 -0.81 -12.14
N LEU A 132 2.25 -1.41 -10.97
CA LEU A 132 1.55 -0.81 -9.84
C LEU A 132 2.57 -0.37 -8.80
N ALA A 133 2.49 0.87 -8.37
CA ALA A 133 3.27 1.42 -7.25
C ALA A 133 2.33 2.13 -6.29
N GLY A 134 2.49 1.88 -5.00
CA GLY A 134 1.60 2.48 -4.01
C GLY A 134 2.20 2.56 -2.62
N ALA A 135 1.56 3.41 -1.81
CA ALA A 135 1.83 3.60 -0.40
C ALA A 135 0.50 3.60 0.34
N SER A 136 0.25 2.60 1.19
CA SER A 136 -0.99 2.48 1.95
C SER A 136 -0.72 2.58 3.46
N PRO A 137 -1.49 3.41 4.19
CA PRO A 137 -1.40 3.49 5.64
C PRO A 137 -2.12 2.33 6.33
N GLU A 138 -2.99 1.62 5.62
CA GLU A 138 -3.98 0.70 6.17
C GLU A 138 -3.88 -0.68 5.55
N VAL A 139 -4.00 -1.70 6.40
CA VAL A 139 -4.14 -3.09 5.98
C VAL A 139 -5.62 -3.41 5.71
N LEU A 140 -5.90 -4.03 4.58
CA LEU A 140 -7.26 -4.49 4.26
C LEU A 140 -7.71 -5.60 5.19
N ALA A 141 -6.90 -6.66 5.29
CA ALA A 141 -7.10 -7.78 6.18
C ALA A 141 -5.77 -8.48 6.44
N ARG A 142 -5.58 -9.01 7.65
CA ARG A 142 -4.41 -9.77 8.07
C ARG A 142 -4.86 -11.09 8.67
N VAL A 143 -4.25 -12.18 8.23
CA VAL A 143 -4.50 -13.52 8.77
C VAL A 143 -3.21 -14.05 9.38
N GLU A 144 -3.26 -14.40 10.65
CA GLU A 144 -2.15 -15.02 11.39
C GLU A 144 -2.69 -16.26 12.14
N GLY A 145 -2.29 -17.44 11.71
CA GLY A 145 -2.89 -18.68 12.20
C GLY A 145 -4.37 -18.71 11.86
N ASP A 146 -5.21 -18.79 12.87
CA ASP A 146 -6.68 -18.82 12.77
C ASP A 146 -7.33 -17.45 13.06
N GLU A 147 -6.52 -16.41 13.27
CA GLU A 147 -7.00 -15.06 13.58
C GLU A 147 -7.04 -14.18 12.32
N LEU A 148 -8.22 -13.61 12.03
CA LEU A 148 -8.43 -12.60 11.02
C LEU A 148 -8.57 -11.23 11.69
N THR A 149 -7.66 -10.31 11.35
CA THR A 149 -7.67 -8.94 11.86
C THR A 149 -8.05 -7.96 10.75
N VAL A 150 -9.06 -7.12 11.01
CA VAL A 150 -9.40 -5.94 10.22
C VAL A 150 -9.21 -4.71 11.11
N ARG A 151 -8.57 -3.67 10.58
CA ARG A 151 -8.28 -2.45 11.34
C ARG A 151 -8.69 -1.21 10.54
N PRO A 152 -9.99 -0.90 10.48
CA PRO A 152 -10.48 0.26 9.74
C PRO A 152 -9.95 1.56 10.37
N ILE A 153 -9.55 2.49 9.51
CA ILE A 153 -9.11 3.83 9.88
C ILE A 153 -10.16 4.82 9.37
N ALA A 154 -10.69 5.65 10.28
CA ALA A 154 -11.62 6.71 9.95
C ALA A 154 -11.24 7.98 10.73
N GLY A 155 -11.54 9.13 10.15
CA GLY A 155 -11.29 10.41 10.75
C GLY A 155 -9.81 10.76 10.91
N THR A 156 -9.48 12.02 10.75
CA THR A 156 -8.10 12.49 10.92
C THR A 156 -8.09 13.89 11.54
N ARG A 157 -7.02 14.16 12.28
CA ARG A 157 -6.67 15.50 12.75
C ARG A 157 -5.20 15.76 12.45
N PRO A 158 -4.80 16.99 12.18
CA PRO A 158 -3.39 17.33 12.07
C PRO A 158 -2.65 16.99 13.37
N ARG A 159 -1.35 16.71 13.29
CA ARG A 159 -0.55 16.51 14.49
C ARG A 159 -0.39 17.83 15.24
N GLY A 160 -0.44 17.76 16.56
CA GLY A 160 -0.17 18.91 17.42
C GLY A 160 1.29 19.36 17.34
N THR A 161 1.54 20.64 17.61
CA THR A 161 2.92 21.17 17.66
C THR A 161 3.63 20.83 18.98
N THR A 162 2.87 20.50 20.01
CA THR A 162 3.36 20.00 21.30
C THR A 162 2.63 18.70 21.67
N GLU A 163 3.19 17.90 22.58
CA GLU A 163 2.51 16.70 23.09
C GLU A 163 1.14 17.00 23.70
N ARG A 164 1.00 18.14 24.35
CA ARG A 164 -0.28 18.59 24.92
C ARG A 164 -1.32 18.88 23.85
N ASP A 165 -0.93 19.57 22.79
CA ASP A 165 -1.82 19.89 21.67
C ASP A 165 -2.22 18.61 20.92
N ASP A 166 -1.28 17.71 20.73
CA ASP A 166 -1.52 16.42 20.08
C ASP A 166 -2.50 15.56 20.87
N ALA A 167 -2.36 15.51 22.20
CA ALA A 167 -3.29 14.82 23.08
C ALA A 167 -4.69 15.46 23.05
N ALA A 168 -4.79 16.79 22.98
CA ALA A 168 -6.06 17.50 22.88
C ALA A 168 -6.77 17.19 21.55
N LEU A 169 -6.04 17.18 20.42
CA LEU A 169 -6.57 16.83 19.09
C LEU A 169 -7.01 15.36 19.03
N ALA A 170 -6.28 14.46 19.67
CA ALA A 170 -6.67 13.05 19.77
C ALA A 170 -7.96 12.88 20.60
N ALA A 171 -8.10 13.59 21.70
CA ALA A 171 -9.32 13.60 22.52
C ALA A 171 -10.52 14.19 21.76
N GLU A 172 -10.32 15.28 21.03
CA GLU A 172 -11.34 15.87 20.15
C GLU A 172 -11.81 14.87 19.08
N LEU A 173 -10.87 14.24 18.36
CA LEU A 173 -11.20 13.25 17.33
C LEU A 173 -12.04 12.09 17.87
N THR A 174 -11.67 11.55 19.04
CA THR A 174 -12.38 10.44 19.66
C THR A 174 -13.74 10.82 20.25
N ALA A 175 -13.95 12.11 20.55
CA ALA A 175 -15.21 12.63 21.06
C ALA A 175 -16.17 13.09 19.95
N ASP A 176 -15.69 13.32 18.73
CA ASP A 176 -16.49 13.81 17.61
C ASP A 176 -17.56 12.78 17.20
N PRO A 177 -18.87 13.11 17.28
CA PRO A 177 -19.94 12.16 16.99
C PRO A 177 -19.95 11.69 15.52
N LYS A 178 -19.56 12.56 14.57
CA LYS A 178 -19.51 12.24 13.14
C LYS A 178 -18.42 11.23 12.86
N GLU A 179 -17.20 11.50 13.36
CA GLU A 179 -16.04 10.63 13.17
C GLU A 179 -16.27 9.24 13.83
N ARG A 180 -16.91 9.22 14.99
CA ARG A 180 -17.31 7.97 15.66
C ARG A 180 -18.34 7.19 14.87
N ALA A 181 -19.35 7.86 14.30
CA ALA A 181 -20.36 7.20 13.46
C ALA A 181 -19.74 6.57 12.21
N GLU A 182 -18.80 7.26 11.55
CA GLU A 182 -18.04 6.76 10.42
C GLU A 182 -17.21 5.53 10.83
N HIS A 183 -16.50 5.60 11.94
CA HIS A 183 -15.70 4.48 12.43
C HIS A 183 -16.55 3.23 12.74
N VAL A 184 -17.68 3.40 13.40
CA VAL A 184 -18.62 2.29 13.70
C VAL A 184 -19.18 1.70 12.40
N MET A 185 -19.50 2.51 11.41
CA MET A 185 -19.93 2.05 10.09
C MET A 185 -18.86 1.17 9.41
N LEU A 186 -17.59 1.57 9.47
CA LEU A 186 -16.48 0.80 8.89
C LEU A 186 -16.22 -0.50 9.66
N LEU A 187 -16.36 -0.49 10.99
CA LEU A 187 -16.28 -1.70 11.81
C LEU A 187 -17.39 -2.69 11.46
N ASP A 188 -18.61 -2.20 11.26
CA ASP A 188 -19.75 -3.04 10.89
C ASP A 188 -19.60 -3.64 9.48
N LEU A 189 -19.05 -2.86 8.54
CA LEU A 189 -18.73 -3.34 7.21
C LEU A 189 -17.63 -4.42 7.20
N GLY A 190 -16.69 -4.35 8.15
CA GLY A 190 -15.57 -5.29 8.29
C GLY A 190 -15.96 -6.64 8.91
N ARG A 191 -17.15 -6.76 9.50
CA ARG A 191 -17.67 -8.00 10.08
C ARG A 191 -18.26 -8.89 9.01
#